data_8a291c73fe91ac0ed98cde9a88b9b972
#
_entry.id   8a291c73fe91ac0ed98cde9a88b9b972
#
_cell.length_a   1.000
_cell.length_b   1.000
_cell.length_c   1.000
_cell.angle_alpha   90.00
_cell.angle_beta   90.00
_cell.angle_gamma   90.00
#
_symmetry.space_group_name_H-M   'P 1'
#
loop_
_entity.id
_entity.type
_entity.pdbx_description
1 polymer ?
#
loop_
_entity_poly.entity_id
_entity_poly.type
_entity_poly.pdbx_seq_one_letter_code
_entity_poly.pdbx_strand_id
1 'polypeptide(L)'
;VLLLSEPVQIVVVAPAALLEETAALVRAAGAADGSVSVVAGGASRQESVARGLRALDPAVETVLVHDAARALTPVDQFERVIAAVRATGGGVIPGLPVTDTIKRIRADGGILGTVDRSELAAVQTPQGFPRTLLDEAYASAEEEFTDDAALLASRGGPSVVVAGDPLAFKITTPWDLARAEQVLAPPPAVVVPRVGIGTDVHAFDDASPLWLAGLHWPGERGLSGHSDGDPVAHAICDALLAAAGLGDIGSRFGTADPRFENAHGEVFLRATRELVEAAGFAIGNVSVQLIGNRPKFSPRREEAQRLLTELLGAPVSVAATTSDALGFTGRGEGVAATATALVLPTPAIAR
;
A
#
# COMPACT_ATOMS: atom_id res chain seq x y z
N VAL A 1 6.07 22.73 -9.40
CA VAL A 1 6.53 24.03 -9.96
C VAL A 1 7.83 24.49 -9.30
N LEU A 2 7.97 24.41 -7.96
CA LEU A 2 9.21 24.78 -7.25
C LEU A 2 10.46 23.95 -7.64
N LEU A 3 10.27 22.84 -8.36
CA LEU A 3 11.35 21.95 -8.81
C LEU A 3 11.78 22.21 -10.27
N LEU A 4 11.25 23.27 -10.91
CA LEU A 4 11.68 23.63 -12.26
C LEU A 4 13.17 24.00 -12.29
N SER A 5 13.82 23.64 -13.39
CA SER A 5 15.27 23.84 -13.58
C SER A 5 15.69 25.31 -13.74
N GLU A 6 14.74 26.19 -14.02
CA GLU A 6 14.96 27.61 -14.19
C GLU A 6 14.19 28.47 -13.17
N PRO A 7 14.64 29.70 -12.87
CA PRO A 7 13.93 30.61 -11.97
C PRO A 7 12.53 30.94 -12.50
N VAL A 8 11.52 30.83 -11.65
CA VAL A 8 10.13 31.13 -11.98
C VAL A 8 9.54 32.08 -10.94
N GLN A 9 8.72 33.03 -11.38
CA GLN A 9 7.80 33.77 -10.54
C GLN A 9 6.48 32.97 -10.46
N ILE A 10 5.98 32.72 -9.26
CA ILE A 10 4.71 32.04 -9.04
C ILE A 10 3.69 33.03 -8.47
N VAL A 11 2.55 33.16 -9.13
CA VAL A 11 1.41 33.92 -8.63
C VAL A 11 0.26 32.96 -8.35
N VAL A 12 -0.08 32.78 -7.08
CA VAL A 12 -1.22 31.96 -6.65
C VAL A 12 -2.44 32.87 -6.56
N VAL A 13 -3.46 32.58 -7.36
CA VAL A 13 -4.72 33.30 -7.35
C VAL A 13 -5.73 32.55 -6.52
N ALA A 14 -6.15 33.11 -5.40
CA ALA A 14 -7.02 32.51 -4.42
C ALA A 14 -8.31 33.30 -4.17
N PRO A 15 -9.40 32.68 -3.71
CA PRO A 15 -10.57 33.41 -3.23
C PRO A 15 -10.19 34.42 -2.14
N ALA A 16 -10.79 35.58 -2.15
CA ALA A 16 -10.44 36.69 -1.20
C ALA A 16 -10.53 36.23 0.27
N ALA A 17 -11.48 35.32 0.59
CA ALA A 17 -11.67 34.79 1.94
C ALA A 17 -10.56 33.79 2.37
N LEU A 18 -9.75 33.26 1.44
CA LEU A 18 -8.74 32.24 1.69
C LEU A 18 -7.31 32.72 1.50
N LEU A 19 -7.07 34.01 1.36
CA LEU A 19 -5.74 34.55 1.08
C LEU A 19 -4.70 34.22 2.17
N GLU A 20 -5.06 34.39 3.43
CA GLU A 20 -4.16 34.11 4.56
C GLU A 20 -3.84 32.62 4.67
N GLU A 21 -4.86 31.76 4.53
CA GLU A 21 -4.71 30.32 4.55
C GLU A 21 -3.83 29.85 3.37
N THR A 22 -4.10 30.36 2.16
CA THR A 22 -3.29 30.05 0.98
C THR A 22 -1.84 30.50 1.16
N ALA A 23 -1.60 31.68 1.71
CA ALA A 23 -0.25 32.16 1.98
C ALA A 23 0.48 31.28 3.02
N ALA A 24 -0.24 30.77 4.03
CA ALA A 24 0.31 29.82 5.00
C ALA A 24 0.70 28.49 4.35
N LEU A 25 -0.15 27.93 3.48
CA LEU A 25 0.13 26.70 2.72
C LEU A 25 1.34 26.87 1.79
N VAL A 26 1.45 28.00 1.10
CA VAL A 26 2.58 28.31 0.22
C VAL A 26 3.90 28.32 1.00
N ARG A 27 3.93 28.96 2.16
CA ARG A 27 5.11 28.94 3.05
C ARG A 27 5.44 27.53 3.54
N ALA A 28 4.42 26.78 3.95
CA ALA A 28 4.59 25.39 4.41
C ALA A 28 5.13 24.45 3.31
N ALA A 29 4.84 24.77 2.03
CA ALA A 29 5.37 24.03 0.89
C ALA A 29 6.84 24.36 0.56
N GLY A 30 7.52 25.19 1.36
CA GLY A 30 8.94 25.50 1.18
C GLY A 30 9.23 26.55 0.11
N ALA A 31 8.24 27.38 -0.26
CA ALA A 31 8.48 28.50 -1.16
C ALA A 31 9.46 29.50 -0.53
N ALA A 32 10.51 29.88 -1.25
CA ALA A 32 11.44 30.90 -0.79
C ALA A 32 10.73 32.28 -0.70
N ASP A 33 11.11 33.06 0.28
CA ASP A 33 10.57 34.42 0.44
C ASP A 33 10.73 35.25 -0.86
N GLY A 34 9.60 35.76 -1.36
CA GLY A 34 9.56 36.56 -2.58
C GLY A 34 9.44 35.81 -3.90
N SER A 35 9.59 34.45 -3.91
CA SER A 35 9.42 33.63 -5.12
C SER A 35 7.96 33.37 -5.48
N VAL A 36 7.07 33.43 -4.50
CA VAL A 36 5.63 33.18 -4.65
C VAL A 36 4.84 34.34 -4.05
N SER A 37 3.89 34.88 -4.82
CA SER A 37 2.92 35.85 -4.35
C SER A 37 1.50 35.25 -4.37
N VAL A 38 0.64 35.70 -3.44
CA VAL A 38 -0.77 35.31 -3.38
C VAL A 38 -1.63 36.52 -3.61
N VAL A 39 -2.55 36.45 -4.59
CA VAL A 39 -3.44 37.53 -4.97
C VAL A 39 -4.91 37.08 -4.96
N ALA A 40 -5.81 38.06 -4.74
CA ALA A 40 -7.23 37.79 -4.78
C ALA A 40 -7.74 37.49 -6.20
N GLY A 41 -8.45 36.43 -6.40
CA GLY A 41 -9.15 36.13 -7.65
C GLY A 41 -10.36 37.01 -7.91
N GLY A 42 -10.88 36.89 -9.13
CA GLY A 42 -12.08 37.57 -9.59
C GLY A 42 -13.35 36.75 -9.44
N ALA A 43 -14.44 37.24 -10.04
CA ALA A 43 -15.73 36.55 -10.05
C ALA A 43 -15.74 35.32 -10.98
N SER A 44 -14.89 35.31 -11.99
CA SER A 44 -14.72 34.19 -12.94
C SER A 44 -13.28 33.72 -13.00
N ARG A 45 -13.06 32.55 -13.68
CA ARG A 45 -11.72 32.00 -13.94
C ARG A 45 -10.91 33.02 -14.77
N GLN A 46 -11.51 33.55 -15.81
CA GLN A 46 -10.85 34.50 -16.72
C GLN A 46 -10.44 35.79 -15.98
N GLU A 47 -11.32 36.34 -15.14
CA GLU A 47 -10.98 37.52 -14.30
C GLU A 47 -9.85 37.20 -13.32
N SER A 48 -9.86 35.97 -12.74
CA SER A 48 -8.80 35.54 -11.84
C SER A 48 -7.44 35.46 -12.51
N VAL A 49 -7.37 34.88 -13.72
CA VAL A 49 -6.13 34.85 -14.53
C VAL A 49 -5.68 36.28 -14.88
N ALA A 50 -6.59 37.16 -15.30
CA ALA A 50 -6.27 38.55 -15.57
C ALA A 50 -5.66 39.27 -14.37
N ARG A 51 -6.10 38.99 -13.15
CA ARG A 51 -5.50 39.52 -11.91
C ARG A 51 -4.11 38.95 -11.66
N GLY A 52 -3.94 37.64 -11.91
CA GLY A 52 -2.63 36.97 -11.83
C GLY A 52 -1.61 37.56 -12.81
N LEU A 53 -2.01 37.78 -14.05
CA LEU A 53 -1.16 38.41 -15.10
C LEU A 53 -0.65 39.79 -14.69
N ARG A 54 -1.49 40.60 -14.07
CA ARG A 54 -1.10 41.94 -13.58
C ARG A 54 -0.10 41.92 -12.44
N ALA A 55 0.01 40.80 -11.70
CA ALA A 55 0.94 40.65 -10.59
C ALA A 55 2.30 40.06 -11.03
N LEU A 56 2.45 39.72 -12.30
CA LEU A 56 3.72 39.23 -12.84
C LEU A 56 4.68 40.38 -13.10
N ASP A 57 5.98 40.12 -12.88
CA ASP A 57 7.05 41.04 -13.24
C ASP A 57 7.00 41.34 -14.76
N PRO A 58 7.19 42.62 -15.16
CA PRO A 58 7.23 42.98 -16.58
C PRO A 58 8.28 42.23 -17.41
N ALA A 59 9.35 41.75 -16.80
CA ALA A 59 10.40 40.99 -17.47
C ALA A 59 10.02 39.53 -17.80
N VAL A 60 8.86 39.02 -17.31
CA VAL A 60 8.38 37.69 -17.61
C VAL A 60 7.93 37.61 -19.08
N GLU A 61 8.59 36.77 -19.87
CA GLU A 61 8.31 36.59 -21.30
C GLU A 61 7.37 35.44 -21.60
N THR A 62 7.42 34.37 -20.77
CA THR A 62 6.60 33.17 -20.92
C THR A 62 5.71 32.99 -19.71
N VAL A 63 4.41 32.83 -19.94
CA VAL A 63 3.41 32.63 -18.88
C VAL A 63 2.83 31.26 -18.98
N LEU A 64 2.69 30.59 -17.83
CA LEU A 64 1.99 29.34 -17.67
C LEU A 64 0.75 29.57 -16.81
N VAL A 65 -0.43 29.19 -17.33
CA VAL A 65 -1.68 29.18 -16.55
C VAL A 65 -1.98 27.77 -16.14
N HIS A 66 -2.05 27.54 -14.82
CA HIS A 66 -2.22 26.19 -14.27
C HIS A 66 -3.38 26.09 -13.30
N ASP A 67 -4.19 25.06 -13.46
CA ASP A 67 -5.27 24.73 -12.54
C ASP A 67 -4.70 24.09 -11.27
N ALA A 68 -4.88 24.71 -10.10
CA ALA A 68 -4.45 24.16 -8.81
C ALA A 68 -5.05 22.77 -8.52
N ALA A 69 -6.22 22.46 -9.08
CA ALA A 69 -6.85 21.16 -8.99
C ALA A 69 -6.13 20.03 -9.76
N ARG A 70 -5.05 20.31 -10.51
CA ARG A 70 -4.17 19.34 -11.14
C ARG A 70 -2.87 19.18 -10.35
N ALA A 71 -3.04 18.90 -9.06
CA ALA A 71 -1.96 18.91 -8.07
C ALA A 71 -0.82 17.92 -8.35
N LEU A 72 -1.07 16.86 -9.12
CA LEU A 72 -0.09 15.80 -9.41
C LEU A 72 0.61 15.98 -10.77
N THR A 73 0.47 17.13 -11.42
CA THR A 73 1.11 17.39 -12.71
C THR A 73 2.64 17.31 -12.59
N PRO A 74 3.30 16.40 -13.35
CA PRO A 74 4.75 16.24 -13.29
C PRO A 74 5.51 17.48 -13.76
N VAL A 75 6.70 17.70 -13.21
CA VAL A 75 7.61 18.81 -13.58
C VAL A 75 7.93 18.78 -15.07
N ASP A 76 8.18 17.61 -15.62
CA ASP A 76 8.50 17.40 -17.05
C ASP A 76 7.40 17.94 -17.99
N GLN A 77 6.13 17.99 -17.55
CA GLN A 77 5.06 18.58 -18.35
C GLN A 77 5.18 20.10 -18.40
N PHE A 78 5.56 20.74 -17.30
CA PHE A 78 5.85 22.18 -17.29
C PHE A 78 7.03 22.52 -18.20
N GLU A 79 8.13 21.80 -18.08
CA GLU A 79 9.33 22.00 -18.89
C GLU A 79 9.07 21.82 -20.38
N ARG A 80 8.30 20.78 -20.73
CA ARG A 80 7.87 20.50 -22.10
C ARG A 80 7.05 21.63 -22.71
N VAL A 81 6.11 22.19 -21.92
CA VAL A 81 5.28 23.32 -22.34
C VAL A 81 6.15 24.57 -22.52
N ILE A 82 7.04 24.89 -21.58
CA ILE A 82 7.95 26.05 -21.68
C ILE A 82 8.81 25.97 -22.94
N ALA A 83 9.44 24.81 -23.15
CA ALA A 83 10.30 24.59 -24.34
C ALA A 83 9.52 24.76 -25.65
N ALA A 84 8.29 24.25 -25.69
CA ALA A 84 7.45 24.37 -26.89
C ALA A 84 6.96 25.82 -27.14
N VAL A 85 6.61 26.58 -26.09
CA VAL A 85 6.28 28.02 -26.23
C VAL A 85 7.44 28.79 -26.85
N ARG A 86 8.66 28.56 -26.36
CA ARG A 86 9.87 29.20 -26.88
C ARG A 86 10.16 28.80 -28.33
N ALA A 87 9.91 27.55 -28.68
CA ALA A 87 10.16 27.05 -30.03
C ALA A 87 9.13 27.52 -31.05
N THR A 88 7.85 27.63 -30.66
CA THR A 88 6.75 27.96 -31.58
C THR A 88 6.40 29.42 -31.61
N GLY A 89 6.65 30.15 -30.52
CA GLY A 89 6.21 31.55 -30.34
C GLY A 89 4.68 31.67 -30.22
N GLY A 90 3.95 30.60 -29.99
CA GLY A 90 2.50 30.55 -29.87
C GLY A 90 2.01 29.91 -28.56
N GLY A 91 0.71 29.73 -28.43
CA GLY A 91 0.10 28.99 -27.33
C GLY A 91 0.44 27.48 -27.38
N VAL A 92 0.69 26.88 -26.23
CA VAL A 92 1.01 25.48 -26.10
C VAL A 92 0.14 24.85 -25.02
N ILE A 93 -0.56 23.79 -25.37
CA ILE A 93 -1.52 23.11 -24.51
C ILE A 93 -1.13 21.64 -24.38
N PRO A 94 -0.92 21.09 -23.19
CA PRO A 94 -0.76 19.65 -23.03
C PRO A 94 -2.10 18.96 -23.22
N GLY A 95 -2.10 17.82 -23.92
CA GLY A 95 -3.31 17.05 -24.17
C GLY A 95 -3.06 15.56 -24.24
N LEU A 96 -4.06 14.79 -23.85
CA LEU A 96 -4.10 13.33 -23.97
C LEU A 96 -5.00 12.95 -25.16
N PRO A 97 -4.68 11.86 -25.87
CA PRO A 97 -5.60 11.29 -26.86
C PRO A 97 -6.93 10.92 -26.22
N VAL A 98 -8.02 11.11 -26.93
CA VAL A 98 -9.35 10.66 -26.51
C VAL A 98 -9.48 9.16 -26.81
N THR A 99 -9.55 8.34 -25.76
CA THR A 99 -9.61 6.88 -25.87
C THR A 99 -11.02 6.35 -26.10
N ASP A 100 -12.03 7.02 -25.56
CA ASP A 100 -13.43 6.62 -25.67
C ASP A 100 -14.09 7.11 -26.96
N THR A 101 -15.18 6.46 -27.37
CA THR A 101 -16.01 6.92 -28.47
C THR A 101 -16.85 8.12 -28.02
N ILE A 102 -16.67 9.28 -28.66
CA ILE A 102 -17.40 10.50 -28.37
C ILE A 102 -18.65 10.60 -29.23
N LYS A 103 -19.79 10.83 -28.59
CA LYS A 103 -21.07 11.07 -29.24
C LYS A 103 -21.49 12.52 -29.08
N ARG A 104 -21.97 13.12 -30.19
CA ARG A 104 -22.71 14.39 -30.10
C ARG A 104 -24.14 14.04 -29.74
N ILE A 105 -24.69 14.70 -28.73
CA ILE A 105 -26.04 14.45 -28.21
C ILE A 105 -26.88 15.70 -28.21
N ARG A 106 -28.21 15.53 -28.31
CA ARG A 106 -29.20 16.59 -28.06
C ARG A 106 -29.45 16.77 -26.57
N ALA A 107 -30.13 17.86 -26.21
CA ALA A 107 -30.50 18.14 -24.80
C ALA A 107 -31.41 17.04 -24.18
N ASP A 108 -32.19 16.34 -25.00
CA ASP A 108 -33.05 15.21 -24.61
C ASP A 108 -32.31 13.86 -24.49
N GLY A 109 -30.99 13.86 -24.68
CA GLY A 109 -30.15 12.66 -24.67
C GLY A 109 -30.08 11.92 -26.00
N GLY A 110 -30.79 12.35 -27.04
CA GLY A 110 -30.76 11.72 -28.36
C GLY A 110 -29.40 11.85 -29.06
N ILE A 111 -28.88 10.73 -29.61
CA ILE A 111 -27.58 10.70 -30.29
C ILE A 111 -27.71 11.36 -31.68
N LEU A 112 -26.87 12.37 -31.94
CA LEU A 112 -26.79 13.07 -33.23
C LEU A 112 -25.75 12.46 -34.18
N GLY A 113 -24.70 11.86 -33.60
CA GLY A 113 -23.62 11.26 -34.40
C GLY A 113 -22.39 10.91 -33.55
N THR A 114 -21.41 10.31 -34.20
CA THR A 114 -20.09 10.03 -33.65
C THR A 114 -19.13 11.12 -34.06
N VAL A 115 -18.34 11.62 -33.12
CA VAL A 115 -17.24 12.56 -33.38
C VAL A 115 -15.98 11.77 -33.66
N ASP A 116 -15.21 12.17 -34.69
CA ASP A 116 -13.91 11.55 -34.93
C ASP A 116 -12.95 11.93 -33.81
N ARG A 117 -12.59 10.94 -32.98
CA ARG A 117 -11.71 11.18 -31.84
C ARG A 117 -10.25 11.44 -32.21
N SER A 118 -9.84 11.11 -33.45
CA SER A 118 -8.48 11.39 -33.92
C SER A 118 -8.21 12.90 -34.07
N GLU A 119 -9.28 13.68 -34.18
CA GLU A 119 -9.23 15.15 -34.24
C GLU A 119 -9.37 15.82 -32.87
N LEU A 120 -9.49 15.03 -31.79
CA LEU A 120 -9.73 15.52 -30.45
C LEU A 120 -8.56 15.26 -29.52
N ALA A 121 -8.33 16.18 -28.58
CA ALA A 121 -7.44 16.02 -27.45
C ALA A 121 -8.16 16.39 -26.16
N ALA A 122 -7.98 15.59 -25.10
CA ALA A 122 -8.39 15.95 -23.75
C ALA A 122 -7.34 16.89 -23.16
N VAL A 123 -7.61 18.19 -23.20
CA VAL A 123 -6.63 19.22 -22.83
C VAL A 123 -6.42 19.30 -21.33
N GLN A 124 -5.19 19.62 -20.95
CA GLN A 124 -4.74 19.76 -19.56
C GLN A 124 -4.12 21.14 -19.35
N THR A 125 -3.57 21.35 -18.15
CA THR A 125 -2.73 22.50 -17.81
C THR A 125 -1.42 22.01 -17.18
N PRO A 126 -0.29 22.81 -17.22
CA PRO A 126 -0.25 24.22 -17.57
C PRO A 126 -0.47 24.47 -19.06
N GLN A 127 -1.23 25.51 -19.39
CA GLN A 127 -1.26 26.08 -20.73
C GLN A 127 -0.22 27.18 -20.78
N GLY A 128 0.66 27.15 -21.77
CA GLY A 128 1.78 28.08 -21.92
C GLY A 128 1.61 29.10 -23.06
N PHE A 129 2.04 30.31 -22.86
CA PHE A 129 1.89 31.39 -23.83
C PHE A 129 3.05 32.38 -23.80
N PRO A 130 3.43 32.96 -24.93
CA PRO A 130 4.17 34.21 -24.92
C PRO A 130 3.39 35.31 -24.18
N ARG A 131 4.03 36.00 -23.26
CA ARG A 131 3.39 37.02 -22.39
C ARG A 131 2.60 38.04 -23.19
N THR A 132 3.20 38.59 -24.25
CA THR A 132 2.59 39.64 -25.07
C THR A 132 1.30 39.18 -25.72
N LEU A 133 1.27 37.96 -26.29
CA LEU A 133 0.08 37.43 -26.95
C LEU A 133 -1.06 37.17 -25.95
N LEU A 134 -0.72 36.72 -24.76
CA LEU A 134 -1.74 36.49 -23.71
C LEU A 134 -2.29 37.79 -23.17
N ASP A 135 -1.45 38.79 -22.90
CA ASP A 135 -1.88 40.13 -22.44
C ASP A 135 -2.79 40.81 -23.47
N GLU A 136 -2.47 40.76 -24.77
CA GLU A 136 -3.30 41.29 -25.85
C GLU A 136 -4.65 40.59 -25.95
N ALA A 137 -4.66 39.24 -25.84
CA ALA A 137 -5.89 38.45 -25.82
C ALA A 137 -6.80 38.83 -24.66
N TYR A 138 -6.24 38.98 -23.46
CA TYR A 138 -6.98 39.40 -22.27
C TYR A 138 -7.47 40.86 -22.33
N ALA A 139 -6.68 41.78 -22.89
CA ALA A 139 -7.06 43.18 -23.02
C ALA A 139 -8.25 43.36 -23.98
N SER A 140 -8.43 42.49 -24.94
CA SER A 140 -9.47 42.58 -25.96
C SER A 140 -10.62 41.59 -25.81
N ALA A 141 -10.65 40.84 -24.68
CA ALA A 141 -11.71 39.86 -24.43
C ALA A 141 -13.07 40.52 -24.23
N GLU A 142 -14.07 40.17 -25.06
CA GLU A 142 -15.45 40.68 -24.97
C GLU A 142 -16.41 39.63 -24.34
N GLU A 143 -16.01 38.36 -24.27
CA GLU A 143 -16.78 37.25 -23.74
C GLU A 143 -15.92 36.35 -22.86
N GLU A 144 -16.57 35.46 -22.12
CA GLU A 144 -15.87 34.44 -21.31
C GLU A 144 -15.58 33.19 -22.12
N PHE A 145 -14.33 32.69 -21.99
CA PHE A 145 -13.87 31.45 -22.63
C PHE A 145 -13.61 30.38 -21.56
N THR A 146 -13.73 29.13 -21.96
CA THR A 146 -13.55 28.00 -21.06
C THR A 146 -12.09 27.77 -20.66
N ASP A 147 -11.14 28.20 -21.53
CA ASP A 147 -9.71 28.14 -21.26
C ASP A 147 -8.96 29.27 -22.02
N ASP A 148 -7.67 29.42 -21.68
CA ASP A 148 -6.85 30.49 -22.22
C ASP A 148 -6.47 30.28 -23.69
N ALA A 149 -6.41 29.02 -24.11
CA ALA A 149 -6.17 28.71 -25.52
C ALA A 149 -7.35 29.08 -26.41
N ALA A 150 -8.59 28.89 -25.96
CA ALA A 150 -9.77 29.33 -26.69
C ALA A 150 -9.83 30.84 -26.80
N LEU A 151 -9.45 31.55 -25.72
CA LEU A 151 -9.32 33.04 -25.76
C LEU A 151 -8.27 33.46 -26.77
N LEU A 152 -7.08 32.88 -26.80
CA LEU A 152 -6.04 33.18 -27.78
C LEU A 152 -6.51 32.89 -29.22
N ALA A 153 -7.13 31.75 -29.43
CA ALA A 153 -7.65 31.32 -30.75
C ALA A 153 -8.73 32.27 -31.28
N SER A 154 -9.59 32.85 -30.40
CA SER A 154 -10.61 33.85 -30.81
C SER A 154 -9.99 35.13 -31.40
N ARG A 155 -8.71 35.35 -31.15
CA ARG A 155 -7.93 36.47 -31.68
C ARG A 155 -7.01 36.05 -32.84
N GLY A 156 -7.16 34.84 -33.35
CA GLY A 156 -6.33 34.32 -34.43
C GLY A 156 -4.91 33.93 -34.01
N GLY A 157 -4.65 33.87 -32.71
CA GLY A 157 -3.35 33.44 -32.18
C GLY A 157 -3.13 31.91 -32.39
N PRO A 158 -1.93 31.54 -32.88
CA PRO A 158 -1.63 30.12 -33.11
C PRO A 158 -1.46 29.37 -31.80
N SER A 159 -1.96 28.11 -31.76
CA SER A 159 -1.76 27.22 -30.64
C SER A 159 -1.45 25.80 -31.10
N VAL A 160 -0.63 25.07 -30.36
CA VAL A 160 -0.28 23.67 -30.62
C VAL A 160 -0.53 22.80 -29.42
N VAL A 161 -0.84 21.52 -29.66
CA VAL A 161 -0.97 20.52 -28.60
C VAL A 161 0.34 19.77 -28.46
N VAL A 162 0.81 19.62 -27.23
CA VAL A 162 1.94 18.75 -26.86
C VAL A 162 1.46 17.58 -26.03
N ALA A 163 2.29 16.53 -25.86
CA ALA A 163 1.93 15.37 -25.06
C ALA A 163 1.67 15.78 -23.61
N GLY A 164 0.48 15.45 -23.11
CA GLY A 164 0.08 15.55 -21.73
C GLY A 164 0.56 14.36 -20.89
N ASP A 165 0.16 14.33 -19.61
CA ASP A 165 0.49 13.26 -18.67
C ASP A 165 -0.76 12.77 -17.94
N PRO A 166 -0.97 11.47 -17.79
CA PRO A 166 -2.10 10.89 -17.03
C PRO A 166 -2.18 11.36 -15.57
N LEU A 167 -1.07 11.75 -14.95
CA LEU A 167 -1.03 12.32 -13.60
C LEU A 167 -1.54 13.76 -13.53
N ALA A 168 -1.58 14.46 -14.66
CA ALA A 168 -2.12 15.81 -14.73
C ALA A 168 -3.66 15.85 -14.81
N PHE A 169 -4.35 14.82 -14.30
CA PHE A 169 -5.81 14.83 -14.21
C PHE A 169 -6.32 15.87 -13.20
N LYS A 170 -7.53 16.36 -13.42
CA LYS A 170 -8.13 17.39 -12.56
C LYS A 170 -8.90 16.71 -11.42
N ILE A 171 -8.60 17.05 -10.19
CA ILE A 171 -9.28 16.59 -8.98
C ILE A 171 -10.54 17.44 -8.79
N THR A 172 -11.70 16.90 -9.16
CA THR A 172 -13.00 17.59 -9.11
C THR A 172 -14.08 16.83 -8.38
N THR A 173 -13.88 15.53 -8.18
CA THR A 173 -14.81 14.63 -7.51
C THR A 173 -14.12 13.89 -6.37
N PRO A 174 -14.88 13.34 -5.40
CA PRO A 174 -14.31 12.46 -4.36
C PRO A 174 -13.56 11.25 -4.93
N TRP A 175 -13.97 10.75 -6.10
CA TRP A 175 -13.29 9.66 -6.78
C TRP A 175 -11.90 10.07 -7.29
N ASP A 176 -11.79 11.29 -7.86
CA ASP A 176 -10.50 11.83 -8.30
C ASP A 176 -9.54 12.00 -7.12
N LEU A 177 -10.06 12.42 -5.97
CA LEU A 177 -9.28 12.57 -4.74
C LEU A 177 -8.75 11.22 -4.26
N ALA A 178 -9.62 10.21 -4.19
CA ALA A 178 -9.19 8.85 -3.80
C ALA A 178 -8.14 8.29 -4.76
N ARG A 179 -8.27 8.55 -6.06
CA ARG A 179 -7.24 8.20 -7.06
C ARG A 179 -5.91 8.91 -6.80
N ALA A 180 -5.95 10.20 -6.48
CA ALA A 180 -4.76 10.98 -6.17
C ALA A 180 -4.05 10.45 -4.91
N GLU A 181 -4.80 10.13 -3.87
CA GLU A 181 -4.29 9.51 -2.65
C GLU A 181 -3.63 8.16 -2.92
N GLN A 182 -4.23 7.30 -3.77
CA GLN A 182 -3.63 6.02 -4.17
C GLN A 182 -2.30 6.20 -4.92
N VAL A 183 -2.21 7.21 -5.79
CA VAL A 183 -0.97 7.52 -6.52
C VAL A 183 0.15 7.98 -5.57
N LEU A 184 -0.19 8.71 -4.53
CA LEU A 184 0.75 9.22 -3.52
C LEU A 184 1.03 8.22 -2.40
N ALA A 185 0.18 7.20 -2.25
CA ALA A 185 0.37 6.20 -1.21
C ALA A 185 1.72 5.47 -1.42
N PRO A 186 2.50 5.26 -0.37
CA PRO A 186 3.66 4.41 -0.48
C PRO A 186 3.22 3.01 -0.93
N PRO A 187 4.04 2.29 -1.70
CA PRO A 187 3.71 0.92 -2.06
C PRO A 187 3.43 0.12 -0.78
N PRO A 188 2.41 -0.77 -0.79
CA PRO A 188 2.11 -1.57 0.37
C PRO A 188 3.37 -2.30 0.82
N ALA A 189 3.66 -2.26 2.12
CA ALA A 189 4.79 -2.98 2.68
C ALA A 189 4.63 -4.47 2.33
N VAL A 190 5.61 -5.03 1.65
CA VAL A 190 5.61 -6.46 1.32
C VAL A 190 5.83 -7.22 2.63
N VAL A 191 4.76 -7.80 3.16
CA VAL A 191 4.83 -8.69 4.31
C VAL A 191 5.37 -10.03 3.83
N VAL A 192 6.63 -10.32 4.14
CA VAL A 192 7.25 -11.60 3.82
C VAL A 192 7.01 -12.56 4.96
N PRO A 193 6.21 -13.63 4.77
CA PRO A 193 6.00 -14.65 5.80
C PRO A 193 7.31 -15.42 6.05
N ARG A 194 7.47 -15.91 7.29
CA ARG A 194 8.57 -16.80 7.64
C ARG A 194 8.03 -18.18 7.95
N VAL A 195 8.80 -19.20 7.60
CA VAL A 195 8.48 -20.61 7.84
C VAL A 195 9.54 -21.22 8.72
N GLY A 196 9.12 -22.03 9.69
CA GLY A 196 9.99 -22.83 10.51
C GLY A 196 9.52 -24.29 10.53
N ILE A 197 10.45 -25.18 10.79
CA ILE A 197 10.22 -26.62 10.95
C ILE A 197 10.73 -27.03 12.32
N GLY A 198 9.94 -27.85 13.03
CA GLY A 198 10.32 -28.51 14.27
C GLY A 198 10.05 -30.00 14.17
N THR A 199 10.90 -30.81 14.77
CA THR A 199 10.73 -32.26 14.84
C THR A 199 11.08 -32.74 16.22
N ASP A 200 10.22 -33.62 16.79
CA ASP A 200 10.46 -34.20 18.08
C ASP A 200 10.13 -35.71 18.05
N VAL A 201 10.85 -36.47 18.87
CA VAL A 201 10.76 -37.96 18.93
C VAL A 201 10.84 -38.43 20.38
N HIS A 202 9.85 -39.22 20.79
CA HIS A 202 9.83 -39.80 22.13
C HIS A 202 9.61 -41.28 22.07
N ALA A 203 10.36 -42.03 22.90
CA ALA A 203 10.18 -43.47 23.11
C ALA A 203 8.97 -43.72 24.00
N PHE A 204 8.28 -44.87 23.81
CA PHE A 204 7.25 -45.31 24.75
C PHE A 204 7.82 -45.64 26.12
N ASP A 205 7.08 -45.27 27.16
CA ASP A 205 7.35 -45.57 28.54
C ASP A 205 6.10 -46.13 29.24
N ASP A 206 6.26 -47.18 29.99
CA ASP A 206 5.14 -47.82 30.68
C ASP A 206 4.83 -47.18 32.05
N ALA A 207 5.69 -46.30 32.57
CA ALA A 207 5.53 -45.64 33.85
C ALA A 207 4.81 -44.28 33.77
N SER A 208 4.80 -43.66 32.62
CA SER A 208 4.24 -42.32 32.39
C SER A 208 2.83 -42.35 31.79
N PRO A 209 1.96 -41.39 32.09
CA PRO A 209 0.73 -41.21 31.35
C PRO A 209 1.02 -40.73 29.92
N LEU A 210 0.17 -41.07 28.95
CA LEU A 210 0.30 -40.57 27.58
C LEU A 210 -0.35 -39.21 27.44
N TRP A 211 0.46 -38.21 27.12
CA TRP A 211 0.03 -36.91 26.58
C TRP A 211 0.44 -36.80 25.12
N LEU A 212 -0.49 -36.44 24.23
CA LEU A 212 -0.22 -36.32 22.81
C LEU A 212 -1.14 -35.27 22.17
N ALA A 213 -0.58 -34.30 21.50
CA ALA A 213 -1.27 -33.17 20.90
C ALA A 213 -2.13 -32.37 21.90
N GLY A 214 -1.60 -32.16 23.11
CA GLY A 214 -2.25 -31.49 24.22
C GLY A 214 -3.32 -32.31 24.95
N LEU A 215 -3.60 -33.54 24.53
CA LEU A 215 -4.64 -34.37 25.09
C LEU A 215 -4.07 -35.54 25.93
N HIS A 216 -4.73 -35.81 27.06
CA HIS A 216 -4.48 -37.04 27.83
C HIS A 216 -5.16 -38.25 27.15
N TRP A 217 -4.43 -39.38 27.06
CA TRP A 217 -4.87 -40.62 26.42
C TRP A 217 -4.91 -41.79 27.44
N PRO A 218 -5.99 -41.95 28.20
CA PRO A 218 -6.09 -42.99 29.22
C PRO A 218 -6.01 -44.38 28.62
N GLY A 219 -5.21 -45.25 29.25
CA GLY A 219 -5.06 -46.65 28.85
C GLY A 219 -4.09 -46.91 27.69
N GLU A 220 -3.47 -45.88 27.16
CA GLU A 220 -2.35 -46.00 26.21
C GLU A 220 -1.01 -45.88 26.93
N ARG A 221 0.06 -46.46 26.36
CA ARG A 221 1.42 -46.34 26.88
C ARG A 221 1.88 -44.90 26.81
N GLY A 222 2.50 -44.40 27.86
CA GLY A 222 3.07 -43.06 27.93
C GLY A 222 4.32 -42.88 27.09
N LEU A 223 4.87 -41.70 27.13
CA LEU A 223 6.09 -41.33 26.44
C LEU A 223 7.13 -40.85 27.45
N SER A 224 8.40 -41.23 27.24
CA SER A 224 9.52 -40.82 28.08
C SER A 224 9.88 -39.38 27.78
N GLY A 225 10.17 -38.57 28.84
CA GLY A 225 10.63 -37.17 28.65
C GLY A 225 10.81 -36.46 29.98
N HIS A 226 11.41 -35.24 29.95
CA HIS A 226 11.59 -34.36 31.12
C HIS A 226 10.33 -33.56 31.46
N SER A 227 9.34 -33.52 30.53
CA SER A 227 8.01 -32.94 30.70
C SER A 227 6.94 -34.02 30.58
N ASP A 228 5.78 -33.74 30.02
CA ASP A 228 4.74 -34.73 29.70
C ASP A 228 5.07 -35.59 28.46
N GLY A 229 6.19 -35.31 27.78
CA GLY A 229 6.65 -36.04 26.61
C GLY A 229 5.77 -35.92 25.38
N ASP A 230 5.00 -34.80 25.22
CA ASP A 230 4.15 -34.56 24.05
C ASP A 230 4.97 -34.09 22.82
N PRO A 231 5.30 -35.00 21.88
CA PRO A 231 6.14 -34.65 20.74
C PRO A 231 5.45 -33.69 19.76
N VAL A 232 4.11 -33.65 19.74
CA VAL A 232 3.35 -32.73 18.89
C VAL A 232 3.49 -31.33 19.42
N ALA A 233 3.33 -31.10 20.73
CA ALA A 233 3.50 -29.80 21.35
C ALA A 233 4.93 -29.28 21.19
N HIS A 234 5.95 -30.15 21.42
CA HIS A 234 7.35 -29.78 21.29
C HIS A 234 7.74 -29.45 19.85
N ALA A 235 7.33 -30.25 18.87
CA ALA A 235 7.58 -29.98 17.46
C ALA A 235 6.93 -28.65 17.01
N ILE A 236 5.73 -28.33 17.51
CA ILE A 236 5.07 -27.03 17.24
C ILE A 236 5.88 -25.88 17.83
N CYS A 237 6.35 -25.98 19.07
CA CYS A 237 7.17 -24.95 19.70
C CYS A 237 8.45 -24.70 18.91
N ASP A 238 9.17 -25.76 18.53
CA ASP A 238 10.38 -25.62 17.73
C ASP A 238 10.13 -25.00 16.36
N ALA A 239 9.05 -25.41 15.68
CA ALA A 239 8.67 -24.82 14.40
C ALA A 239 8.39 -23.31 14.51
N LEU A 240 7.67 -22.88 15.55
CA LEU A 240 7.34 -21.50 15.81
C LEU A 240 8.57 -20.66 16.18
N LEU A 241 9.42 -21.19 17.08
CA LEU A 241 10.66 -20.53 17.48
C LEU A 241 11.62 -20.40 16.30
N ALA A 242 11.78 -21.45 15.48
CA ALA A 242 12.59 -21.42 14.26
C ALA A 242 12.07 -20.37 13.26
N ALA A 243 10.75 -20.32 13.02
CA ALA A 243 10.15 -19.36 12.13
C ALA A 243 10.40 -17.91 12.57
N ALA A 244 10.32 -17.66 13.88
CA ALA A 244 10.57 -16.33 14.46
C ALA A 244 12.07 -15.99 14.61
N GLY A 245 13.00 -16.95 14.36
CA GLY A 245 14.44 -16.78 14.56
C GLY A 245 14.84 -16.76 16.04
N LEU A 246 14.08 -17.43 16.89
CA LEU A 246 14.26 -17.44 18.35
C LEU A 246 15.01 -18.68 18.88
N GLY A 247 15.48 -19.58 18.03
CA GLY A 247 16.16 -20.81 18.41
C GLY A 247 15.19 -21.98 18.55
N ASP A 248 15.32 -22.76 19.61
CA ASP A 248 14.58 -23.99 19.91
C ASP A 248 14.06 -24.03 21.35
N ILE A 249 13.25 -25.04 21.68
CA ILE A 249 12.64 -25.22 23.01
C ILE A 249 13.72 -25.39 24.09
N GLY A 250 14.81 -26.10 23.81
CA GLY A 250 15.89 -26.36 24.73
C GLY A 250 16.64 -25.07 25.12
N SER A 251 16.92 -24.23 24.15
CA SER A 251 17.61 -22.96 24.36
C SER A 251 16.73 -21.89 25.03
N ARG A 252 15.41 -21.95 24.88
CA ARG A 252 14.48 -20.95 25.43
C ARG A 252 13.94 -21.29 26.81
N PHE A 253 13.61 -22.52 27.04
CA PHE A 253 12.98 -22.92 28.30
C PHE A 253 13.94 -23.65 29.23
N GLY A 254 14.98 -24.32 28.67
CA GLY A 254 16.00 -25.01 29.45
C GLY A 254 15.45 -26.08 30.40
N THR A 255 16.30 -26.67 31.21
CA THR A 255 15.91 -27.62 32.25
C THR A 255 15.95 -26.99 33.65
N ALA A 256 16.33 -25.71 33.77
CA ALA A 256 16.58 -25.03 35.04
C ALA A 256 15.40 -24.17 35.53
N ASP A 257 14.40 -23.85 34.67
CA ASP A 257 13.26 -23.03 35.06
C ASP A 257 12.16 -23.90 35.69
N PRO A 258 11.83 -23.71 37.00
CA PRO A 258 10.82 -24.52 37.69
C PRO A 258 9.42 -24.49 37.05
N ARG A 259 9.11 -23.49 36.23
CA ARG A 259 7.82 -23.36 35.57
C ARG A 259 7.60 -24.46 34.54
N PHE A 260 8.67 -25.04 34.02
CA PHE A 260 8.64 -26.07 32.96
C PHE A 260 8.96 -27.48 33.48
N GLU A 261 9.29 -27.62 34.75
CA GLU A 261 9.51 -28.93 35.38
C GLU A 261 8.17 -29.69 35.48
N ASN A 262 8.08 -30.82 34.82
CA ASN A 262 6.84 -31.64 34.69
C ASN A 262 5.66 -30.87 34.06
N ALA A 263 5.91 -29.78 33.32
CA ALA A 263 4.87 -29.02 32.67
C ALA A 263 4.25 -29.79 31.50
N HIS A 264 2.94 -29.60 31.30
CA HIS A 264 2.25 -30.14 30.14
C HIS A 264 2.56 -29.28 28.90
N GLY A 265 2.44 -29.88 27.70
CA GLY A 265 2.69 -29.26 26.41
C GLY A 265 1.96 -27.92 26.21
N GLU A 266 0.78 -27.76 26.84
CA GLU A 266 0.02 -26.50 26.86
C GLU A 266 0.83 -25.31 27.38
N VAL A 267 1.64 -25.49 28.45
CA VAL A 267 2.45 -24.43 29.04
C VAL A 267 3.51 -23.97 28.06
N PHE A 268 4.17 -24.89 27.38
CA PHE A 268 5.17 -24.59 26.36
C PHE A 268 4.57 -23.88 25.15
N LEU A 269 3.39 -24.33 24.70
CA LEU A 269 2.70 -23.70 23.57
C LEU A 269 2.31 -22.25 23.85
N ARG A 270 1.74 -21.98 25.03
CA ARG A 270 1.40 -20.62 25.45
C ARG A 270 2.64 -19.72 25.57
N ALA A 271 3.68 -20.19 26.23
CA ALA A 271 4.93 -19.44 26.38
C ALA A 271 5.62 -19.19 25.02
N THR A 272 5.59 -20.15 24.12
CA THR A 272 6.12 -19.99 22.75
C THR A 272 5.32 -18.96 21.96
N ARG A 273 4.00 -18.98 22.05
CA ARG A 273 3.14 -17.97 21.43
C ARG A 273 3.51 -16.57 21.93
N GLU A 274 3.64 -16.38 23.24
CA GLU A 274 4.02 -15.08 23.83
C GLU A 274 5.39 -14.61 23.33
N LEU A 275 6.36 -15.50 23.21
CA LEU A 275 7.70 -15.17 22.66
C LEU A 275 7.63 -14.74 21.18
N VAL A 276 6.85 -15.42 20.38
CA VAL A 276 6.66 -15.12 18.96
C VAL A 276 5.96 -13.75 18.77
N GLU A 277 4.90 -13.51 19.55
CA GLU A 277 4.19 -12.23 19.56
C GLU A 277 5.08 -11.07 20.05
N ALA A 278 5.86 -11.28 21.12
CA ALA A 278 6.81 -10.30 21.63
C ALA A 278 7.94 -9.99 20.64
N ALA A 279 8.31 -10.94 19.79
CA ALA A 279 9.29 -10.75 18.72
C ALA A 279 8.70 -10.02 17.48
N GLY A 280 7.43 -9.59 17.52
CA GLY A 280 6.78 -8.84 16.45
C GLY A 280 6.23 -9.72 15.33
N PHE A 281 5.83 -10.94 15.66
CA PHE A 281 5.20 -11.85 14.69
C PHE A 281 3.81 -12.28 15.17
N ALA A 282 2.93 -12.53 14.19
CA ALA A 282 1.67 -13.24 14.39
C ALA A 282 1.78 -14.65 13.81
N ILE A 283 1.20 -15.63 14.49
CA ILE A 283 1.14 -17.00 13.97
C ILE A 283 0.08 -17.06 12.86
N GLY A 284 0.47 -17.47 11.65
CA GLY A 284 -0.44 -17.65 10.53
C GLY A 284 -1.16 -18.98 10.58
N ASN A 285 -0.40 -20.07 10.62
CA ASN A 285 -0.92 -21.42 10.83
C ASN A 285 0.20 -22.40 11.21
N VAL A 286 -0.21 -23.57 11.72
CA VAL A 286 0.70 -24.69 11.98
C VAL A 286 0.13 -25.97 11.34
N SER A 287 1.00 -26.75 10.72
CA SER A 287 0.69 -28.08 10.20
C SER A 287 1.60 -29.13 10.84
N VAL A 288 1.03 -30.19 11.37
CA VAL A 288 1.76 -31.25 12.05
C VAL A 288 1.54 -32.58 11.37
N GLN A 289 2.60 -33.34 11.19
CA GLN A 289 2.59 -34.75 10.80
C GLN A 289 3.06 -35.60 11.96
N LEU A 290 2.17 -36.41 12.51
CA LEU A 290 2.45 -37.41 13.53
C LEU A 290 2.72 -38.78 12.86
N ILE A 291 3.78 -39.46 13.27
CA ILE A 291 4.16 -40.76 12.76
C ILE A 291 4.23 -41.73 13.94
N GLY A 292 3.38 -42.74 13.94
CA GLY A 292 3.35 -43.78 15.01
C GLY A 292 2.20 -44.77 14.84
N ASN A 293 2.31 -45.90 15.50
CA ASN A 293 1.30 -46.98 15.44
C ASN A 293 0.21 -46.82 16.51
N ARG A 294 0.53 -46.13 17.59
CA ARG A 294 -0.32 -45.87 18.77
C ARG A 294 -0.10 -44.45 19.29
N PRO A 295 -1.15 -43.83 19.90
CA PRO A 295 -2.55 -44.25 19.92
C PRO A 295 -3.20 -44.15 18.52
N LYS A 296 -4.41 -44.69 18.33
CA LYS A 296 -5.21 -44.40 17.13
C LYS A 296 -5.69 -42.95 17.18
N PHE A 297 -4.97 -42.08 16.51
CA PHE A 297 -5.17 -40.65 16.59
C PHE A 297 -6.49 -40.15 15.97
N SER A 298 -6.94 -40.75 14.87
CA SER A 298 -8.08 -40.30 14.07
C SER A 298 -9.36 -40.01 14.86
N PRO A 299 -9.78 -40.81 15.89
CA PRO A 299 -11.00 -40.51 16.63
C PRO A 299 -10.98 -39.19 17.42
N ARG A 300 -9.81 -38.72 17.84
CA ARG A 300 -9.66 -37.49 18.64
C ARG A 300 -8.95 -36.36 17.89
N ARG A 301 -8.75 -36.50 16.57
CA ARG A 301 -8.06 -35.50 15.74
C ARG A 301 -8.70 -34.11 15.86
N GLU A 302 -10.01 -34.03 15.71
CA GLU A 302 -10.73 -32.72 15.75
C GLU A 302 -10.65 -32.08 17.15
N GLU A 303 -10.68 -32.90 18.22
CA GLU A 303 -10.51 -32.43 19.58
C GLU A 303 -9.11 -31.81 19.78
N ALA A 304 -8.07 -32.52 19.33
CA ALA A 304 -6.69 -32.03 19.38
C ALA A 304 -6.50 -30.73 18.56
N GLN A 305 -7.01 -30.72 17.35
CA GLN A 305 -6.90 -29.52 16.48
C GLN A 305 -7.60 -28.30 17.08
N ARG A 306 -8.76 -28.47 17.70
CA ARG A 306 -9.47 -27.37 18.38
C ARG A 306 -8.67 -26.83 19.56
N LEU A 307 -8.17 -27.72 20.42
CA LEU A 307 -7.36 -27.34 21.58
C LEU A 307 -6.09 -26.59 21.16
N LEU A 308 -5.33 -27.15 20.21
CA LEU A 308 -4.10 -26.51 19.73
C LEU A 308 -4.37 -25.18 19.04
N THR A 309 -5.46 -25.06 18.28
CA THR A 309 -5.91 -23.80 17.65
C THR A 309 -6.24 -22.74 18.71
N GLU A 310 -6.92 -23.12 19.78
CA GLU A 310 -7.25 -22.23 20.90
C GLU A 310 -5.98 -21.74 21.62
N LEU A 311 -5.05 -22.65 21.92
CA LEU A 311 -3.80 -22.34 22.60
C LEU A 311 -2.93 -21.37 21.81
N LEU A 312 -2.83 -21.57 20.49
CA LEU A 312 -1.97 -20.76 19.62
C LEU A 312 -2.68 -19.51 19.06
N GLY A 313 -4.02 -19.45 19.13
CA GLY A 313 -4.80 -18.38 18.49
C GLY A 313 -4.71 -18.37 16.95
N ALA A 314 -4.31 -19.48 16.34
CA ALA A 314 -4.12 -19.65 14.90
C ALA A 314 -4.50 -21.06 14.47
N PRO A 315 -4.91 -21.29 13.21
CA PRO A 315 -5.32 -22.62 12.73
C PRO A 315 -4.21 -23.66 12.86
N VAL A 316 -4.52 -24.81 13.47
CA VAL A 316 -3.63 -25.95 13.57
C VAL A 316 -4.26 -27.16 12.89
N SER A 317 -3.52 -27.79 11.99
CA SER A 317 -3.91 -29.06 11.38
C SER A 317 -2.96 -30.18 11.84
N VAL A 318 -3.52 -31.36 12.18
CA VAL A 318 -2.75 -32.54 12.56
C VAL A 318 -3.13 -33.70 11.68
N ALA A 319 -2.15 -34.20 10.92
CA ALA A 319 -2.27 -35.45 10.20
C ALA A 319 -1.49 -36.55 10.96
N ALA A 320 -1.94 -37.78 10.85
CA ALA A 320 -1.26 -38.93 11.46
C ALA A 320 -1.15 -40.06 10.47
N THR A 321 -0.01 -40.73 10.46
CA THR A 321 0.27 -41.90 9.62
C THR A 321 1.06 -42.96 10.39
N THR A 322 1.10 -44.19 9.85
CA THR A 322 2.03 -45.24 10.27
C THR A 322 3.22 -45.29 9.33
N SER A 323 4.28 -45.98 9.71
CA SER A 323 5.43 -46.27 8.86
C SER A 323 5.46 -47.73 8.36
N ASP A 324 4.32 -48.41 8.33
CA ASP A 324 4.16 -49.77 7.81
C ASP A 324 5.20 -50.78 8.32
N ALA A 325 5.38 -50.80 9.63
CA ALA A 325 6.36 -51.60 10.36
C ALA A 325 7.84 -51.23 10.12
N LEU A 326 8.13 -50.14 9.42
CA LEU A 326 9.49 -49.66 9.20
C LEU A 326 9.97 -48.73 10.31
N GLY A 327 11.25 -48.83 10.65
CA GLY A 327 11.90 -47.96 11.63
C GLY A 327 11.37 -48.16 13.07
N PHE A 328 11.77 -47.26 13.98
CA PHE A 328 11.38 -47.32 15.39
C PHE A 328 9.87 -47.05 15.59
N THR A 329 9.28 -46.19 14.80
CA THR A 329 7.84 -45.91 14.85
C THR A 329 7.02 -47.14 14.41
N GLY A 330 7.47 -47.82 13.34
CA GLY A 330 6.81 -49.01 12.84
C GLY A 330 6.96 -50.22 13.75
N ARG A 331 8.08 -50.37 14.49
CA ARG A 331 8.27 -51.41 15.52
C ARG A 331 7.56 -51.10 16.84
N GLY A 332 6.92 -49.87 16.95
CA GLY A 332 6.21 -49.52 18.17
C GLY A 332 7.13 -49.15 19.34
N GLU A 333 8.32 -48.67 19.07
CA GLU A 333 9.31 -48.24 20.07
C GLU A 333 9.05 -46.79 20.54
N GLY A 334 8.38 -45.97 19.72
CA GLY A 334 8.07 -44.57 20.02
C GLY A 334 7.24 -43.91 18.92
N VAL A 335 7.07 -42.60 19.04
CA VAL A 335 6.39 -41.74 18.08
C VAL A 335 7.30 -40.58 17.66
N ALA A 336 7.06 -40.06 16.45
CA ALA A 336 7.72 -38.87 15.94
C ALA A 336 6.68 -37.85 15.48
N ALA A 337 6.93 -36.58 15.70
CA ALA A 337 6.13 -35.50 15.18
C ALA A 337 7.01 -34.50 14.42
N THR A 338 6.52 -34.04 13.29
CA THR A 338 7.14 -32.92 12.54
C THR A 338 6.09 -31.85 12.34
N ALA A 339 6.41 -30.63 12.74
CA ALA A 339 5.57 -29.45 12.56
C ALA A 339 6.20 -28.47 11.58
N THR A 340 5.35 -27.81 10.82
CA THR A 340 5.71 -26.64 10.03
C THR A 340 4.83 -25.49 10.48
N ALA A 341 5.45 -24.38 10.84
CA ALA A 341 4.76 -23.16 11.25
C ALA A 341 5.03 -22.01 10.27
N LEU A 342 4.01 -21.22 10.02
CA LEU A 342 4.11 -19.97 9.27
C LEU A 342 3.84 -18.82 10.23
N VAL A 343 4.74 -17.82 10.25
CA VAL A 343 4.54 -16.58 11.01
C VAL A 343 4.62 -15.36 10.09
N LEU A 344 3.86 -14.33 10.41
CA LEU A 344 3.77 -13.07 9.67
C LEU A 344 4.31 -11.95 10.54
N PRO A 345 5.20 -11.06 10.03
CA PRO A 345 5.55 -9.85 10.74
C PRO A 345 4.29 -9.02 11.04
N THR A 346 4.13 -8.60 12.28
CA THR A 346 3.08 -7.63 12.62
C THR A 346 3.58 -6.22 12.27
N PRO A 347 2.75 -5.36 11.64
CA PRO A 347 3.13 -3.98 11.39
C PRO A 347 3.54 -3.33 12.71
N ALA A 348 4.69 -2.65 12.73
CA ALA A 348 5.05 -1.83 13.86
C ALA A 348 3.96 -0.76 14.05
N ILE A 349 3.24 -0.81 15.17
CA ILE A 349 2.36 0.29 15.54
C ILE A 349 3.26 1.50 15.70
N ALA A 350 3.19 2.44 14.74
CA ALA A 350 3.87 3.72 14.86
C ALA A 350 3.35 4.38 16.17
N ARG A 351 4.23 4.47 17.17
CA ARG A 351 3.97 5.18 18.43
C ARG A 351 4.18 6.67 18.24
#